data_4f46e6d5cff5e5eaaf65fb57a57d9522
#
_entry.id   4f46e6d5cff5e5eaaf65fb57a57d9522
#
_cell.length_a   1.000
_cell.length_b   1.000
_cell.length_c   1.000
_cell.angle_alpha   90.00
_cell.angle_beta   90.00
_cell.angle_gamma   90.00
#
_symmetry.space_group_name_H-M   'P 1'
#
loop_
_entity.id
_entity.type
_entity.pdbx_description
1 polymer ?
#
loop_
_entity_poly.entity_id
_entity_poly.type
_entity_poly.pdbx_seq_one_letter_code
_entity_poly.pdbx_strand_id
1 'polypeptide(L)'
;GTDLPLCAEGRAQLEELKAKFQYPDVPLVFCSPMLRAQQTAEVLFPNAKLTILQDLREMNFGKFENRPITELVKDPEFAQWMDPTSRTNPDGAEDRKAFYDRTNVMLMKLFEYQLRTHTEEAACITHGGVIMNMMANHVLPQHKPEEWMTDPGCGYSLRLDAEMWMRDHIAEAFDIVPYGYLDGAEE
;
A
#
# COMPACT_ATOMS: atom_id res chain seq x y z
N GLY A 1 -4.32 -15.02 4.34
CA GLY A 1 -3.54 -14.08 5.14
C GLY A 1 -4.17 -13.87 6.51
N THR A 2 -3.33 -13.73 7.51
CA THR A 2 -3.80 -13.52 8.88
C THR A 2 -4.34 -12.11 9.04
N ASP A 3 -5.57 -11.98 9.53
CA ASP A 3 -6.23 -10.69 9.73
C ASP A 3 -6.13 -10.25 11.20
N LEU A 4 -4.96 -9.70 11.56
CA LEU A 4 -4.72 -9.16 12.89
C LEU A 4 -5.12 -7.67 12.97
N PRO A 5 -5.67 -7.23 14.12
CA PRO A 5 -5.89 -5.80 14.37
C PRO A 5 -4.57 -5.06 14.54
N LEU A 6 -4.62 -3.72 14.49
CA LEU A 6 -3.53 -2.89 14.97
C LEU A 6 -3.22 -3.22 16.44
N CYS A 7 -1.94 -3.41 16.75
CA CYS A 7 -1.51 -3.45 18.15
C CYS A 7 -1.61 -2.06 18.80
N ALA A 8 -1.55 -2.01 20.13
CA ALA A 8 -1.64 -0.75 20.87
C ALA A 8 -0.52 0.23 20.47
N GLU A 9 0.68 -0.29 20.26
CA GLU A 9 1.86 0.47 19.83
C GLU A 9 1.65 1.05 18.42
N GLY A 10 1.12 0.24 17.48
CA GLY A 10 0.83 0.70 16.12
C GLY A 10 -0.22 1.81 16.09
N ARG A 11 -1.27 1.70 16.93
CA ARG A 11 -2.28 2.76 17.05
C ARG A 11 -1.66 4.04 17.63
N ALA A 12 -0.86 3.92 18.70
CA ALA A 12 -0.17 5.07 19.31
C ALA A 12 0.77 5.77 18.32
N GLN A 13 1.49 4.99 17.49
CA GLN A 13 2.33 5.55 16.42
C GLN A 13 1.53 6.35 15.40
N LEU A 14 0.37 5.85 14.95
CA LEU A 14 -0.50 6.60 14.02
C LEU A 14 -1.04 7.90 14.65
N GLU A 15 -1.43 7.85 15.91
CA GLU A 15 -1.90 9.05 16.63
C GLU A 15 -0.77 10.08 16.79
N GLU A 16 0.45 9.63 17.07
CA GLU A 16 1.64 10.49 17.12
C GLU A 16 1.97 11.13 15.77
N LEU A 17 1.97 10.34 14.68
CA LEU A 17 2.17 10.85 13.33
C LEU A 17 1.13 11.92 12.98
N LYS A 18 -0.14 11.65 13.29
CA LYS A 18 -1.24 12.60 13.06
C LYS A 18 -1.13 13.87 13.87
N ALA A 19 -0.57 13.78 15.09
CA ALA A 19 -0.35 14.95 15.94
C ALA A 19 0.83 15.82 15.48
N LYS A 20 1.87 15.21 14.90
CA LYS A 20 3.10 15.91 14.49
C LYS A 20 3.07 16.40 13.05
N PHE A 21 2.38 15.69 12.16
CA PHE A 21 2.42 15.92 10.72
C PHE A 21 1.02 16.04 10.13
N GLN A 22 0.95 16.55 8.91
CA GLN A 22 -0.32 16.77 8.23
C GLN A 22 -0.63 15.63 7.24
N TYR A 23 -1.80 15.00 7.41
CA TYR A 23 -2.39 14.13 6.40
C TYR A 23 -3.33 14.92 5.48
N PRO A 24 -3.52 14.51 4.21
CA PRO A 24 -4.48 15.16 3.32
C PRO A 24 -5.91 15.02 3.86
N ASP A 25 -6.73 16.05 3.67
CA ASP A 25 -8.16 16.00 3.97
C ASP A 25 -8.90 15.52 2.73
N VAL A 26 -9.31 14.27 2.72
CA VAL A 26 -9.94 13.61 1.58
C VAL A 26 -11.36 13.16 1.88
N PRO A 27 -12.30 13.30 0.92
CA PRO A 27 -13.68 12.87 1.10
C PRO A 27 -13.87 11.35 1.02
N LEU A 28 -12.92 10.64 0.43
CA LEU A 28 -13.01 9.22 0.10
C LEU A 28 -11.72 8.48 0.45
N VAL A 29 -11.85 7.33 1.08
CA VAL A 29 -10.76 6.38 1.32
C VAL A 29 -11.11 5.03 0.73
N PHE A 30 -10.31 4.55 -0.19
CA PHE A 30 -10.29 3.15 -0.61
C PHE A 30 -9.43 2.35 0.38
N CYS A 31 -9.93 1.24 0.89
CA CYS A 31 -9.28 0.55 1.99
C CYS A 31 -9.23 -0.96 1.77
N SER A 32 -8.12 -1.56 2.15
CA SER A 32 -8.00 -3.00 2.29
C SER A 32 -9.04 -3.57 3.23
N PRO A 33 -9.56 -4.80 2.99
CA PRO A 33 -10.50 -5.47 3.90
C PRO A 33 -9.87 -5.87 5.24
N MET A 34 -8.52 -5.84 5.35
CA MET A 34 -7.83 -6.27 6.56
C MET A 34 -8.08 -5.31 7.72
N LEU A 35 -8.35 -5.84 8.91
CA LEU A 35 -8.78 -5.08 10.07
C LEU A 35 -7.80 -3.95 10.44
N ARG A 36 -6.49 -4.23 10.41
CA ARG A 36 -5.46 -3.20 10.67
C ARG A 36 -5.52 -2.01 9.70
N ALA A 37 -5.86 -2.26 8.43
CA ALA A 37 -5.98 -1.19 7.44
C ALA A 37 -7.23 -0.34 7.70
N GLN A 38 -8.36 -0.96 8.04
CA GLN A 38 -9.58 -0.25 8.39
C GLN A 38 -9.38 0.62 9.64
N GLN A 39 -8.73 0.08 10.68
CA GLN A 39 -8.39 0.82 11.89
C GLN A 39 -7.41 1.96 11.63
N THR A 40 -6.46 1.79 10.68
CA THR A 40 -5.60 2.88 10.22
C THR A 40 -6.42 3.99 9.56
N ALA A 41 -7.36 3.62 8.69
CA ALA A 41 -8.24 4.59 8.04
C ALA A 41 -9.10 5.36 9.05
N GLU A 42 -9.65 4.69 10.08
CA GLU A 42 -10.41 5.33 11.16
C GLU A 42 -9.59 6.37 11.93
N VAL A 43 -8.31 6.09 12.19
CA VAL A 43 -7.43 7.03 12.89
C VAL A 43 -7.05 8.20 11.99
N LEU A 44 -6.60 7.92 10.75
CA LEU A 44 -6.04 8.96 9.88
C LEU A 44 -7.11 9.80 9.17
N PHE A 45 -8.23 9.20 8.78
CA PHE A 45 -9.27 9.82 7.95
C PHE A 45 -10.69 9.62 8.54
N PRO A 46 -10.95 10.06 9.78
CA PRO A 46 -12.18 9.74 10.50
C PRO A 46 -13.46 10.30 9.85
N ASN A 47 -13.34 11.31 9.01
CA ASN A 47 -14.48 11.96 8.34
C ASN A 47 -14.68 11.50 6.89
N ALA A 48 -13.78 10.70 6.34
CA ALA A 48 -13.87 10.25 4.97
C ALA A 48 -14.85 9.08 4.81
N LYS A 49 -15.48 8.99 3.65
CA LYS A 49 -16.25 7.80 3.27
C LYS A 49 -15.30 6.64 3.02
N LEU A 50 -15.46 5.55 3.75
CA LEU A 50 -14.66 4.35 3.58
C LEU A 50 -15.27 3.41 2.55
N THR A 51 -14.48 2.96 1.58
CA THR A 51 -14.86 1.95 0.58
C THR A 51 -13.89 0.78 0.64
N ILE A 52 -14.38 -0.39 1.07
CA ILE A 52 -13.58 -1.61 1.22
C ILE A 52 -13.44 -2.33 -0.12
N LEU A 53 -12.19 -2.62 -0.51
CA LEU A 53 -11.86 -3.29 -1.76
C LEU A 53 -11.00 -4.54 -1.48
N GLN A 54 -11.52 -5.71 -1.85
CA GLN A 54 -10.91 -7.01 -1.54
C GLN A 54 -9.50 -7.17 -2.12
N ASP A 55 -9.27 -6.62 -3.30
CA ASP A 55 -8.00 -6.76 -4.00
C ASP A 55 -6.88 -5.84 -3.45
N LEU A 56 -7.19 -4.96 -2.49
CA LEU A 56 -6.19 -4.18 -1.75
C LEU A 56 -5.57 -4.93 -0.57
N ARG A 57 -5.97 -6.19 -0.30
CA ARG A 57 -5.38 -7.00 0.78
C ARG A 57 -3.91 -7.31 0.50
N GLU A 58 -3.13 -7.50 1.57
CA GLU A 58 -1.73 -7.94 1.46
C GLU A 58 -1.64 -9.34 0.82
N MET A 59 -0.47 -9.66 0.31
CA MET A 59 -0.16 -11.01 -0.17
C MET A 59 -0.40 -12.02 0.95
N ASN A 60 -1.02 -13.14 0.60
CA ASN A 60 -1.13 -14.25 1.54
C ASN A 60 0.20 -15.04 1.54
N PHE A 61 0.87 -15.04 2.67
CA PHE A 61 2.17 -15.71 2.84
C PHE A 61 2.05 -17.21 3.16
N GLY A 62 0.82 -17.75 3.28
CA GLY A 62 0.59 -19.18 3.55
C GLY A 62 1.31 -19.63 4.81
N LYS A 63 2.14 -20.68 4.70
CA LYS A 63 2.90 -21.23 5.84
C LYS A 63 3.91 -20.27 6.46
N PHE A 64 4.22 -19.16 5.82
CA PHE A 64 5.12 -18.12 6.34
C PHE A 64 4.39 -17.03 7.14
N GLU A 65 3.06 -17.08 7.20
CA GLU A 65 2.29 -16.13 8.01
C GLU A 65 2.72 -16.13 9.49
N ASN A 66 2.65 -14.95 10.12
CA ASN A 66 2.99 -14.73 11.53
C ASN A 66 4.46 -15.05 11.92
N ARG A 67 5.35 -15.19 10.96
CA ARG A 67 6.78 -15.31 11.22
C ARG A 67 7.48 -13.96 11.05
N PRO A 68 8.41 -13.58 11.95
CA PRO A 68 9.17 -12.34 11.80
C PRO A 68 9.95 -12.32 10.48
N ILE A 69 9.99 -11.17 9.81
CA ILE A 69 10.75 -11.02 8.56
C ILE A 69 12.24 -11.36 8.75
N THR A 70 12.80 -11.08 9.92
CA THR A 70 14.19 -11.40 10.30
C THR A 70 14.51 -12.90 10.32
N GLU A 71 13.49 -13.75 10.49
CA GLU A 71 13.59 -15.21 10.37
C GLU A 71 13.34 -15.66 8.92
N LEU A 72 12.34 -15.05 8.27
CA LEU A 72 11.96 -15.42 6.91
C LEU A 72 13.10 -15.19 5.90
N VAL A 73 13.84 -14.09 6.02
CA VAL A 73 14.99 -13.82 5.11
C VAL A 73 16.12 -14.85 5.21
N LYS A 74 16.13 -15.66 6.27
CA LYS A 74 17.09 -16.77 6.48
C LYS A 74 16.55 -18.11 6.02
N ASP A 75 15.27 -18.19 5.68
CA ASP A 75 14.61 -19.41 5.24
C ASP A 75 14.85 -19.60 3.74
N PRO A 76 15.56 -20.68 3.32
CA PRO A 76 15.87 -20.91 1.90
C PRO A 76 14.63 -21.03 1.01
N GLU A 77 13.54 -21.59 1.53
CA GLU A 77 12.30 -21.75 0.78
C GLU A 77 11.58 -20.41 0.61
N PHE A 78 11.63 -19.54 1.63
CA PHE A 78 11.14 -18.18 1.51
C PHE A 78 11.96 -17.39 0.47
N ALA A 79 13.30 -17.49 0.53
CA ALA A 79 14.18 -16.84 -0.43
C ALA A 79 13.91 -17.35 -1.86
N GLN A 80 13.72 -18.67 -2.03
CA GLN A 80 13.36 -19.25 -3.33
C GLN A 80 12.00 -18.75 -3.82
N TRP A 81 11.00 -18.64 -2.93
CA TRP A 81 9.69 -18.11 -3.30
C TRP A 81 9.75 -16.64 -3.69
N MET A 82 10.58 -15.84 -3.05
CA MET A 82 10.76 -14.42 -3.35
C MET A 82 11.61 -14.16 -4.60
N ASP A 83 12.33 -15.16 -5.11
CA ASP A 83 13.10 -15.04 -6.36
C ASP A 83 12.14 -14.81 -7.55
N PRO A 84 12.29 -13.72 -8.32
CA PRO A 84 11.43 -13.42 -9.48
C PRO A 84 11.43 -14.51 -10.56
N THR A 85 12.47 -15.32 -10.64
CA THR A 85 12.60 -16.40 -11.63
C THR A 85 11.99 -17.72 -11.16
N SER A 86 11.69 -17.85 -9.87
CA SER A 86 11.12 -19.04 -9.27
C SER A 86 9.65 -19.21 -9.67
N ARG A 87 9.27 -20.46 -9.90
CA ARG A 87 7.87 -20.88 -10.13
C ARG A 87 7.28 -21.66 -8.95
N THR A 88 8.03 -21.76 -7.84
CA THR A 88 7.54 -22.46 -6.65
C THR A 88 6.57 -21.56 -5.90
N ASN A 89 5.50 -22.16 -5.41
CA ASN A 89 4.55 -21.50 -4.52
C ASN A 89 4.41 -22.34 -3.25
N PRO A 90 4.73 -21.78 -2.05
CA PRO A 90 4.60 -22.49 -0.80
C PRO A 90 3.15 -22.83 -0.48
N ASP A 91 2.95 -23.86 0.34
CA ASP A 91 1.62 -24.30 0.74
C ASP A 91 0.79 -23.15 1.36
N GLY A 92 -0.40 -22.97 0.79
CA GLY A 92 -1.34 -21.94 1.23
C GLY A 92 -0.95 -20.50 0.87
N ALA A 93 0.21 -20.25 0.26
CA ALA A 93 0.61 -18.94 -0.19
C ALA A 93 -0.15 -18.53 -1.48
N GLU A 94 -0.38 -17.24 -1.62
CA GLU A 94 -0.91 -16.67 -2.86
C GLU A 94 0.14 -16.79 -3.98
N ASP A 95 -0.31 -17.15 -5.18
CA ASP A 95 0.56 -17.09 -6.35
C ASP A 95 1.02 -15.65 -6.61
N ARG A 96 2.34 -15.47 -6.79
CA ARG A 96 2.90 -14.12 -6.96
C ARG A 96 2.36 -13.40 -8.19
N LYS A 97 2.19 -14.14 -9.29
CA LYS A 97 1.64 -13.53 -10.50
C LYS A 97 0.21 -13.08 -10.27
N ALA A 98 -0.60 -13.89 -9.59
CA ALA A 98 -1.97 -13.51 -9.23
C ALA A 98 -2.01 -12.28 -8.32
N PHE A 99 -1.08 -12.18 -7.35
CA PHE A 99 -0.92 -10.99 -6.51
C PHE A 99 -0.60 -9.75 -7.34
N TYR A 100 0.39 -9.82 -8.22
CA TYR A 100 0.80 -8.70 -9.07
C TYR A 100 -0.32 -8.28 -10.03
N ASP A 101 -0.97 -9.24 -10.68
CA ASP A 101 -2.07 -8.95 -11.61
C ASP A 101 -3.24 -8.25 -10.90
N ARG A 102 -3.68 -8.76 -9.71
CA ARG A 102 -4.82 -8.14 -9.01
C ARG A 102 -4.52 -6.74 -8.49
N THR A 103 -3.30 -6.50 -7.99
CA THR A 103 -2.92 -5.19 -7.46
C THR A 103 -2.76 -4.16 -8.57
N ASN A 104 -2.19 -4.53 -9.71
CA ASN A 104 -2.11 -3.65 -10.89
C ASN A 104 -3.50 -3.31 -11.43
N VAL A 105 -4.38 -4.31 -11.59
CA VAL A 105 -5.77 -4.09 -12.02
C VAL A 105 -6.50 -3.19 -11.01
N MET A 106 -6.22 -3.32 -9.72
CA MET A 106 -6.87 -2.51 -8.69
C MET A 106 -6.46 -1.04 -8.82
N LEU A 107 -5.17 -0.72 -8.98
CA LEU A 107 -4.72 0.65 -9.18
C LEU A 107 -5.41 1.30 -10.40
N MET A 108 -5.49 0.59 -11.51
CA MET A 108 -6.20 1.05 -12.70
C MET A 108 -7.67 1.39 -12.39
N LYS A 109 -8.37 0.51 -11.67
CA LYS A 109 -9.76 0.73 -11.28
C LYS A 109 -9.94 1.95 -10.36
N LEU A 110 -9.01 2.20 -9.43
CA LEU A 110 -9.04 3.36 -8.55
C LEU A 110 -8.95 4.66 -9.36
N PHE A 111 -8.02 4.75 -10.27
CA PHE A 111 -7.83 5.93 -11.11
C PHE A 111 -8.97 6.12 -12.12
N GLU A 112 -9.45 5.05 -12.75
CA GLU A 112 -10.64 5.11 -13.59
C GLU A 112 -11.88 5.58 -12.83
N TYR A 113 -12.05 5.13 -11.58
CA TYR A 113 -13.14 5.60 -10.73
C TYR A 113 -13.03 7.11 -10.49
N GLN A 114 -11.86 7.62 -10.11
CA GLN A 114 -11.63 9.05 -9.87
C GLN A 114 -11.92 9.88 -11.12
N LEU A 115 -11.41 9.46 -12.29
CA LEU A 115 -11.66 10.13 -13.56
C LEU A 115 -13.15 10.17 -13.91
N ARG A 116 -13.85 9.04 -13.79
CA ARG A 116 -15.27 8.92 -14.13
C ARG A 116 -16.18 9.68 -13.20
N THR A 117 -15.85 9.74 -11.91
CA THR A 117 -16.68 10.40 -10.89
C THR A 117 -16.27 11.84 -10.62
N HIS A 118 -15.24 12.33 -11.29
CA HIS A 118 -14.61 13.64 -11.03
C HIS A 118 -14.23 13.81 -9.54
N THR A 119 -13.78 12.72 -8.90
CA THR A 119 -13.26 12.75 -7.53
C THR A 119 -11.84 13.30 -7.60
N GLU A 120 -11.64 14.53 -7.13
CA GLU A 120 -10.35 15.21 -7.23
C GLU A 120 -9.30 14.58 -6.33
N GLU A 121 -9.71 14.20 -5.11
CA GLU A 121 -8.80 13.64 -4.11
C GLU A 121 -9.40 12.41 -3.43
N ALA A 122 -8.59 11.38 -3.26
CA ALA A 122 -8.92 10.19 -2.48
C ALA A 122 -7.64 9.61 -1.86
N ALA A 123 -7.77 8.94 -0.72
CA ALA A 123 -6.68 8.15 -0.17
C ALA A 123 -6.89 6.65 -0.44
N CYS A 124 -5.80 5.90 -0.42
CA CYS A 124 -5.82 4.44 -0.49
C CYS A 124 -5.02 3.87 0.68
N ILE A 125 -5.68 3.13 1.56
CA ILE A 125 -5.04 2.45 2.68
C ILE A 125 -4.87 0.97 2.35
N THR A 126 -3.62 0.57 2.23
CA THR A 126 -3.25 -0.79 1.83
C THR A 126 -1.98 -1.26 2.58
N HIS A 127 -1.14 -2.07 1.99
CA HIS A 127 -0.02 -2.74 2.64
C HIS A 127 1.28 -2.57 1.84
N GLY A 128 2.42 -2.81 2.49
CA GLY A 128 3.74 -2.59 1.91
C GLY A 128 3.96 -3.33 0.59
N GLY A 129 3.62 -4.61 0.51
CA GLY A 129 3.77 -5.38 -0.73
C GLY A 129 2.90 -4.87 -1.87
N VAL A 130 1.68 -4.41 -1.56
CA VAL A 130 0.78 -3.81 -2.54
C VAL A 130 1.31 -2.47 -3.03
N ILE A 131 1.77 -1.59 -2.10
CA ILE A 131 2.39 -0.30 -2.45
C ILE A 131 3.59 -0.51 -3.35
N MET A 132 4.55 -1.34 -2.94
CA MET A 132 5.76 -1.61 -3.71
C MET A 132 5.45 -2.07 -5.14
N ASN A 133 4.46 -2.97 -5.31
CA ASN A 133 4.10 -3.45 -6.64
C ASN A 133 3.42 -2.36 -7.49
N MET A 134 2.44 -1.66 -6.96
CA MET A 134 1.72 -0.60 -7.68
C MET A 134 2.65 0.53 -8.10
N MET A 135 3.51 0.99 -7.18
CA MET A 135 4.42 2.09 -7.41
C MET A 135 5.49 1.74 -8.47
N ALA A 136 6.11 0.57 -8.36
CA ALA A 136 7.15 0.15 -9.30
C ALA A 136 6.65 -0.03 -10.74
N ASN A 137 5.37 -0.35 -10.93
CA ASN A 137 4.80 -0.60 -12.25
C ASN A 137 4.15 0.63 -12.90
N HIS A 138 3.66 1.57 -12.08
CA HIS A 138 2.76 2.62 -12.58
C HIS A 138 3.16 4.05 -12.16
N VAL A 139 4.30 4.25 -11.47
CA VAL A 139 4.60 5.56 -10.90
C VAL A 139 5.98 6.05 -11.28
N LEU A 140 6.08 7.34 -11.63
CA LEU A 140 7.34 8.06 -11.80
C LEU A 140 7.70 8.85 -10.53
N PRO A 141 9.00 9.02 -10.23
CA PRO A 141 10.16 8.46 -10.97
C PRO A 141 10.21 6.93 -10.89
N GLN A 142 10.81 6.30 -11.90
CA GLN A 142 10.90 4.84 -11.94
C GLN A 142 11.93 4.35 -10.91
N HIS A 143 11.46 3.55 -9.96
CA HIS A 143 12.28 2.91 -8.93
C HIS A 143 12.01 1.40 -8.86
N LYS A 144 12.93 0.67 -8.22
CA LYS A 144 12.70 -0.73 -7.91
C LYS A 144 11.65 -0.89 -6.82
N PRO A 145 10.94 -2.03 -6.74
CA PRO A 145 9.89 -2.22 -5.72
C PRO A 145 10.35 -1.92 -4.29
N GLU A 146 11.54 -2.36 -3.90
CA GLU A 146 12.08 -2.17 -2.54
C GLU A 146 12.35 -0.71 -2.18
N GLU A 147 12.57 0.15 -3.16
CA GLU A 147 12.77 1.59 -2.95
C GLU A 147 11.46 2.34 -2.65
N TRP A 148 10.32 1.70 -2.91
CA TRP A 148 8.98 2.21 -2.58
C TRP A 148 8.47 1.74 -1.20
N MET A 149 9.32 1.10 -0.40
CA MET A 149 8.96 0.71 0.97
C MET A 149 8.74 1.96 1.83
N THR A 150 7.70 1.92 2.65
CA THR A 150 7.35 3.01 3.57
C THR A 150 7.20 2.51 5.00
N ASP A 151 7.35 3.40 5.96
CA ASP A 151 7.00 3.13 7.35
C ASP A 151 5.48 2.98 7.54
N PRO A 152 5.02 2.27 8.58
CA PRO A 152 3.61 2.19 8.91
C PRO A 152 2.99 3.58 9.13
N GLY A 153 1.85 3.82 8.49
CA GLY A 153 1.19 5.12 8.50
C GLY A 153 1.71 6.13 7.48
N CYS A 154 2.79 5.79 6.75
CA CYS A 154 3.35 6.63 5.70
C CYS A 154 3.00 6.09 4.30
N GLY A 155 3.18 6.94 3.29
CA GLY A 155 2.91 6.60 1.89
C GLY A 155 3.31 7.73 0.95
N TYR A 156 2.69 7.76 -0.22
CA TYR A 156 3.02 8.70 -1.28
C TYR A 156 1.79 9.45 -1.78
N SER A 157 1.97 10.72 -2.10
CA SER A 157 1.00 11.49 -2.86
C SER A 157 1.26 11.34 -4.35
N LEU A 158 0.24 10.92 -5.08
CA LEU A 158 0.31 10.70 -6.53
C LEU A 158 -0.49 11.76 -7.27
N ARG A 159 0.08 12.30 -8.33
CA ARG A 159 -0.64 13.12 -9.30
C ARG A 159 -1.06 12.24 -10.46
N LEU A 160 -2.36 12.32 -10.77
CA LEU A 160 -2.95 11.66 -11.92
C LEU A 160 -3.18 12.69 -13.03
N ASP A 161 -2.34 12.64 -14.05
CA ASP A 161 -2.61 13.34 -15.32
C ASP A 161 -3.44 12.44 -16.24
N ALA A 162 -4.61 12.90 -16.66
CA ALA A 162 -5.54 12.08 -17.42
C ALA A 162 -4.98 11.64 -18.79
N GLU A 163 -4.22 12.51 -19.49
CA GLU A 163 -3.63 12.18 -20.79
C GLU A 163 -2.52 11.15 -20.63
N MET A 164 -1.63 11.35 -19.65
CA MET A 164 -0.55 10.43 -19.35
C MET A 164 -1.09 9.07 -18.90
N TRP A 165 -2.12 9.07 -18.04
CA TRP A 165 -2.74 7.84 -17.58
C TRP A 165 -3.41 7.06 -18.72
N MET A 166 -4.18 7.72 -19.55
CA MET A 166 -4.88 7.08 -20.68
C MET A 166 -3.94 6.52 -21.74
N ARG A 167 -2.74 7.11 -21.90
CA ARG A 167 -1.74 6.67 -22.86
C ARG A 167 -0.85 5.55 -22.32
N ASP A 168 -0.32 5.72 -21.10
CA ASP A 168 0.79 4.91 -20.58
C ASP A 168 0.44 4.19 -19.27
N HIS A 169 -0.71 4.47 -18.65
CA HIS A 169 -1.09 4.02 -17.30
C HIS A 169 -0.04 4.37 -16.22
N ILE A 170 0.46 5.61 -16.30
CA ILE A 170 1.50 6.14 -15.43
C ILE A 170 0.96 7.34 -14.65
N ALA A 171 1.24 7.37 -13.34
CA ALA A 171 1.07 8.51 -12.45
C ALA A 171 2.42 9.04 -11.99
N GLU A 172 2.43 10.17 -11.30
CA GLU A 172 3.64 10.81 -10.78
C GLU A 172 3.58 10.92 -9.26
N ALA A 173 4.58 10.39 -8.56
CA ALA A 173 4.75 10.65 -7.14
C ALA A 173 5.40 12.03 -6.97
N PHE A 174 4.80 12.88 -6.13
CA PHE A 174 5.28 14.25 -5.95
C PHE A 174 5.55 14.61 -4.49
N ASP A 175 5.08 13.80 -3.53
CA ASP A 175 5.29 14.05 -2.11
C ASP A 175 5.15 12.76 -1.29
N ILE A 176 5.59 12.81 -0.04
CA ILE A 176 5.43 11.74 0.96
C ILE A 176 4.32 12.13 1.94
N VAL A 177 3.53 11.16 2.34
CA VAL A 177 2.48 11.33 3.35
C VAL A 177 2.91 10.60 4.63
N PRO A 178 2.77 11.24 5.81
CA PRO A 178 2.26 12.59 6.05
C PRO A 178 3.24 13.68 5.60
N TYR A 179 2.72 14.85 5.25
CA TYR A 179 3.52 15.98 4.79
C TYR A 179 4.44 16.49 5.89
N GLY A 180 5.70 16.75 5.53
CA GLY A 180 6.76 17.16 6.45
C GLY A 180 7.47 16.01 7.18
N TYR A 181 7.11 14.75 6.90
CA TYR A 181 7.70 13.60 7.59
C TYR A 181 9.21 13.47 7.40
N LEU A 182 9.71 13.70 6.19
CA LEU A 182 11.15 13.63 5.91
C LEU A 182 11.92 14.81 6.54
N ASP A 183 11.31 15.98 6.62
CA ASP A 183 11.95 17.15 7.21
C ASP A 183 12.18 16.98 8.72
N GLY A 184 11.33 16.21 9.40
CA GLY A 184 11.46 15.87 10.81
C GLY A 184 12.38 14.70 11.15
N ALA A 185 12.87 13.97 10.13
CA ALA A 185 13.78 12.84 10.33
C ALA A 185 15.27 13.27 10.40
N GLU A 186 15.58 14.55 10.11
CA GLU A 186 16.93 15.10 10.15
C GLU A 186 17.23 15.86 11.47
N GLU A 187 16.30 15.95 12.40
CA GLU A 187 16.48 16.51 13.76
C GLU A 187 16.62 15.39 14.80
#